data_4669befbe0b2d98663c83eff16111908
#
_entry.id   4669befbe0b2d98663c83eff16111908
#
_cell.length_a   1.000
_cell.length_b   1.000
_cell.length_c   1.000
_cell.angle_alpha   90.00
_cell.angle_beta   90.00
_cell.angle_gamma   90.00
#
_symmetry.space_group_name_H-M   'P 1'
#
loop_
_entity.id
_entity.type
_entity.pdbx_description
1 polymer ?
#
loop_
_entity_poly.entity_id
_entity_poly.type
_entity_poly.pdbx_seq_one_letter_code
_entity_poly.pdbx_strand_id
1 'polypeptide(L)'
;PDGLRRLLVRLHEDYPGIPVHLTETGAAYPDAPDADGEVRDPARIDFLDSYLRAVHAAIQEGADVRGFFQWSLMDNFEWAFGFSKRFGMVYTDFATQARIPKRSAAFYSDVIARNGVDA
;
A
#
# COMPACT_ATOMS: atom_id res chain seq x y z
N PRO A 1 3.32 1.78 11.59
CA PRO A 1 3.54 2.95 10.71
C PRO A 1 4.58 3.94 11.27
N ASP A 2 4.63 4.18 12.60
CA ASP A 2 5.56 5.14 13.23
C ASP A 2 7.05 4.84 12.91
N GLY A 3 7.43 3.58 12.76
CA GLY A 3 8.77 3.20 12.33
C GLY A 3 9.13 3.74 10.94
N LEU A 4 8.17 3.77 10.00
CA LEU A 4 8.38 4.37 8.68
C LEU A 4 8.59 5.89 8.79
N ARG A 5 7.75 6.59 9.55
CA ARG A 5 7.90 8.03 9.80
C ARG A 5 9.30 8.35 10.33
N ARG A 6 9.73 7.67 11.39
CA ARG A 6 11.06 7.87 11.99
C ARG A 6 12.19 7.57 11.01
N LEU A 7 12.06 6.53 10.19
CA LEU A 7 13.06 6.20 9.17
C LEU A 7 13.19 7.32 8.14
N LEU A 8 12.06 7.83 7.65
CA LEU A 8 12.04 8.91 6.64
C LEU A 8 12.64 10.21 7.18
N VAL A 9 12.30 10.58 8.42
CA VAL A 9 12.87 11.77 9.09
C VAL A 9 14.37 11.59 9.27
N ARG A 10 14.82 10.43 9.77
CA ARG A 10 16.25 10.14 9.93
C ARG A 10 17.00 10.17 8.60
N LEU A 11 16.43 9.61 7.53
CA LEU A 11 17.06 9.70 6.19
C LEU A 11 17.23 11.15 5.73
N HIS A 12 16.25 12.00 6.01
CA HIS A 12 16.33 13.43 5.71
C HIS A 12 17.45 14.12 6.51
N GLU A 13 17.59 13.79 7.80
CA GLU A 13 18.63 14.35 8.67
C GLU A 13 20.04 13.88 8.27
N ASP A 14 20.19 12.57 8.03
CA ASP A 14 21.48 11.96 7.70
C ASP A 14 21.94 12.30 6.25
N TYR A 15 20.98 12.53 5.33
CA TYR A 15 21.22 12.78 3.90
C TYR A 15 20.39 13.97 3.39
N PRO A 16 20.67 15.20 3.83
CA PRO A 16 19.87 16.36 3.45
C PRO A 16 19.90 16.63 1.94
N GLY A 17 18.74 16.99 1.41
CA GLY A 17 18.57 17.34 -0.01
C GLY A 17 18.40 16.15 -0.96
N ILE A 18 18.34 14.92 -0.46
CA ILE A 18 18.05 13.74 -1.29
C ILE A 18 16.55 13.44 -1.23
N PRO A 19 15.84 13.45 -2.38
CA PRO A 19 14.44 13.05 -2.44
C PRO A 19 14.31 11.53 -2.26
N VAL A 20 13.25 11.11 -1.57
CA VAL A 20 12.98 9.71 -1.25
C VAL A 20 11.72 9.23 -1.97
N HIS A 21 11.75 8.03 -2.54
CA HIS A 21 10.60 7.32 -3.05
C HIS A 21 10.45 5.99 -2.31
N LEU A 22 9.26 5.72 -1.74
CA LEU A 22 8.93 4.40 -1.23
C LEU A 22 8.48 3.54 -2.41
N THR A 23 9.38 2.75 -2.94
CA THR A 23 9.16 1.97 -4.16
C THR A 23 8.30 0.74 -3.94
N GLU A 24 8.23 0.24 -2.69
CA GLU A 24 7.38 -0.88 -2.30
C GLU A 24 6.93 -0.73 -0.84
N THR A 25 5.62 -0.82 -0.61
CA THR A 25 5.02 -0.86 0.72
C THR A 25 3.76 -1.71 0.66
N GLY A 26 3.70 -2.81 1.41
CA GLY A 26 2.54 -3.69 1.35
C GLY A 26 2.51 -4.74 2.45
N ALA A 27 1.35 -5.39 2.58
CA ALA A 27 1.13 -6.51 3.49
C ALA A 27 0.20 -7.55 2.87
N ALA A 28 0.42 -8.82 3.21
CA ALA A 28 -0.41 -9.92 2.76
C ALA A 28 -1.59 -10.14 3.70
N TYR A 29 -2.77 -10.39 3.11
CA TYR A 29 -4.00 -10.72 3.82
C TYR A 29 -4.69 -11.94 3.19
N PRO A 30 -5.52 -12.68 3.94
CA PRO A 30 -6.24 -13.84 3.42
C PRO A 30 -7.49 -13.42 2.62
N ASP A 31 -7.28 -12.68 1.54
CA ASP A 31 -8.35 -12.12 0.73
C ASP A 31 -9.07 -13.21 -0.08
N ALA A 32 -10.40 -13.11 -0.14
CA ALA A 32 -11.24 -13.96 -0.98
C ALA A 32 -12.50 -13.17 -1.41
N PRO A 33 -13.10 -13.50 -2.57
CA PRO A 33 -14.40 -12.97 -2.94
C PRO A 33 -15.47 -13.43 -1.96
N ASP A 34 -16.41 -12.54 -1.63
CA ASP A 34 -17.60 -12.86 -0.85
C ASP A 34 -18.75 -13.41 -1.73
N ALA A 35 -19.93 -13.56 -1.15
CA ALA A 35 -21.11 -14.09 -1.86
C ALA A 35 -21.56 -13.21 -3.04
N ASP A 36 -21.24 -11.92 -3.01
CA ASP A 36 -21.53 -10.95 -4.06
C ASP A 36 -20.42 -10.89 -5.13
N GLY A 37 -19.34 -11.66 -4.94
CA GLY A 37 -18.17 -11.65 -5.81
C GLY A 37 -17.21 -10.47 -5.56
N GLU A 38 -17.43 -9.68 -4.49
CA GLU A 38 -16.57 -8.58 -4.10
C GLU A 38 -15.44 -9.05 -3.17
N VAL A 39 -14.29 -8.42 -3.26
CA VAL A 39 -13.19 -8.63 -2.29
C VAL A 39 -13.09 -7.41 -1.37
N ARG A 40 -13.64 -7.59 -0.17
CA ARG A 40 -13.58 -6.59 0.90
C ARG A 40 -12.36 -6.85 1.76
N ASP A 41 -11.39 -5.94 1.72
CA ASP A 41 -10.10 -6.06 2.40
C ASP A 41 -9.82 -4.88 3.35
N PRO A 42 -10.65 -4.68 4.40
CA PRO A 42 -10.54 -3.53 5.30
C PRO A 42 -9.18 -3.45 5.99
N ALA A 43 -8.58 -4.57 6.36
CA ALA A 43 -7.25 -4.57 6.98
C ALA A 43 -6.16 -3.99 6.06
N ARG A 44 -6.27 -4.15 4.73
CA ARG A 44 -5.35 -3.52 3.79
C ARG A 44 -5.64 -2.03 3.66
N ILE A 45 -6.91 -1.62 3.71
CA ILE A 45 -7.27 -0.19 3.74
C ILE A 45 -6.68 0.48 4.99
N ASP A 46 -6.84 -0.12 6.17
CA ASP A 46 -6.28 0.38 7.44
C ASP A 46 -4.75 0.46 7.37
N PHE A 47 -4.10 -0.55 6.77
CA PHE A 47 -2.66 -0.54 6.53
C PHE A 47 -2.26 0.65 5.66
N LEU A 48 -2.89 0.81 4.49
CA LEU A 48 -2.60 1.90 3.55
C LEU A 48 -2.82 3.28 4.19
N ASP A 49 -3.97 3.49 4.83
CA ASP A 49 -4.29 4.76 5.49
C ASP A 49 -3.23 5.11 6.54
N SER A 50 -2.91 4.16 7.43
CA SER A 50 -1.96 4.40 8.51
C SER A 50 -0.54 4.68 8.00
N TYR A 51 -0.10 4.02 6.92
CA TYR A 51 1.23 4.25 6.35
C TYR A 51 1.30 5.55 5.54
N LEU A 52 0.23 5.92 4.82
CA LEU A 52 0.13 7.21 4.13
C LEU A 52 0.14 8.38 5.12
N ARG A 53 -0.57 8.26 6.27
CA ARG A 53 -0.50 9.25 7.35
C ARG A 53 0.90 9.36 7.95
N ALA A 54 1.60 8.24 8.10
CA ALA A 54 3.00 8.24 8.58
C ALA A 54 3.94 8.96 7.61
N VAL A 55 3.76 8.75 6.30
CA VAL A 55 4.49 9.49 5.25
C VAL A 55 4.17 10.97 5.30
N HIS A 56 2.88 11.33 5.40
CA HIS A 56 2.47 12.73 5.50
C HIS A 56 3.10 13.41 6.72
N ALA A 57 3.09 12.75 7.88
CA ALA A 57 3.73 13.28 9.10
C ALA A 57 5.25 13.49 8.89
N ALA A 58 5.94 12.55 8.25
CA ALA A 58 7.37 12.72 7.93
C ALA A 58 7.62 13.92 7.00
N ILE A 59 6.75 14.15 6.02
CA ILE A 59 6.83 15.33 5.14
C ILE A 59 6.66 16.62 5.95
N GLN A 60 5.72 16.66 6.90
CA GLN A 60 5.55 17.83 7.78
C GLN A 60 6.78 18.07 8.69
N GLU A 61 7.55 17.03 8.97
CA GLU A 61 8.82 17.12 9.71
C GLU A 61 10.04 17.41 8.80
N GLY A 62 9.82 17.64 7.50
CA GLY A 62 10.84 18.10 6.56
C GLY A 62 11.35 17.06 5.58
N ALA A 63 10.94 15.78 5.69
CA ALA A 63 11.38 14.75 4.76
C ALA A 63 10.87 14.99 3.32
N ASP A 64 11.78 14.99 2.34
CA ASP A 64 11.43 15.17 0.92
C ASP A 64 10.98 13.84 0.30
N VAL A 65 9.75 13.41 0.63
CA VAL A 65 9.16 12.19 0.08
C VAL A 65 8.33 12.54 -1.15
N ARG A 66 8.68 11.96 -2.30
CA ARG A 66 8.06 12.28 -3.60
C ARG A 66 7.29 11.15 -4.23
N GLY A 67 7.30 9.96 -3.65
CA GLY A 67 6.57 8.82 -4.20
C GLY A 67 6.25 7.77 -3.14
N PHE A 68 5.07 7.18 -3.28
CA PHE A 68 4.60 6.04 -2.50
C PHE A 68 3.99 5.01 -3.45
N PHE A 69 4.49 3.78 -3.43
CA PHE A 69 4.05 2.72 -4.30
C PHE A 69 3.61 1.51 -3.48
N GLN A 70 2.36 1.11 -3.65
CA GLN A 70 1.81 -0.07 -3.01
C GLN A 70 2.33 -1.34 -3.69
N TRP A 71 2.90 -2.26 -2.91
CA TRP A 71 3.14 -3.62 -3.34
C TRP A 71 1.96 -4.51 -2.95
N SER A 72 1.20 -5.05 -3.90
CA SER A 72 1.40 -4.99 -5.33
C SER A 72 0.08 -4.61 -6.03
N LEU A 73 0.14 -4.37 -7.36
CA LEU A 73 -1.06 -4.11 -8.12
C LEU A 73 -1.99 -5.33 -8.14
N MET A 74 -1.45 -6.53 -8.42
CA MET A 74 -2.21 -7.78 -8.51
C MET A 74 -1.59 -8.84 -7.60
N ASP A 75 -2.43 -9.75 -7.09
CA ASP A 75 -1.93 -10.96 -6.44
C ASP A 75 -1.00 -11.72 -7.41
N ASN A 76 0.15 -12.15 -6.92
CA ASN A 76 1.18 -12.78 -7.73
C ASN A 76 1.92 -13.88 -6.96
N PHE A 77 2.97 -14.44 -7.55
CA PHE A 77 3.83 -15.45 -6.95
C PHE A 77 4.79 -14.82 -5.92
N GLU A 78 4.63 -15.20 -4.66
CA GLU A 78 5.42 -14.69 -3.53
C GLU A 78 6.56 -15.64 -3.15
N TRP A 79 7.54 -15.79 -4.02
CA TRP A 79 8.77 -16.57 -3.77
C TRP A 79 8.51 -17.91 -3.06
N ALA A 80 9.08 -18.13 -1.88
CA ALA A 80 8.94 -19.37 -1.10
C ALA A 80 7.51 -19.65 -0.64
N PHE A 81 6.61 -18.66 -0.61
CA PHE A 81 5.20 -18.81 -0.26
C PHE A 81 4.31 -19.16 -1.45
N GLY A 82 4.86 -19.15 -2.68
CA GLY A 82 4.10 -19.43 -3.90
C GLY A 82 2.91 -18.45 -4.04
N PHE A 83 1.72 -18.98 -4.31
CA PHE A 83 0.49 -18.22 -4.47
C PHE A 83 -0.35 -18.10 -3.18
N SER A 84 0.19 -18.51 -2.02
CA SER A 84 -0.55 -18.51 -0.76
C SER A 84 -0.66 -17.13 -0.12
N LYS A 85 0.17 -16.16 -0.50
CA LYS A 85 0.17 -14.78 0.03
C LYS A 85 -0.39 -13.82 -0.99
N ARG A 86 -1.33 -12.99 -0.56
CA ARG A 86 -2.02 -12.04 -1.42
C ARG A 86 -1.68 -10.61 -1.01
N PHE A 87 -0.80 -9.97 -1.78
CA PHE A 87 -0.38 -8.58 -1.59
C PHE A 87 -1.14 -7.59 -2.49
N GLY A 88 -1.80 -8.10 -3.54
CA GLY A 88 -2.41 -7.28 -4.58
C GLY A 88 -3.56 -6.40 -4.08
N MET A 89 -3.72 -5.24 -4.70
CA MET A 89 -4.96 -4.47 -4.66
C MET A 89 -6.01 -5.03 -5.63
N VAL A 90 -5.59 -5.87 -6.57
CA VAL A 90 -6.47 -6.64 -7.45
C VAL A 90 -6.32 -8.12 -7.10
N TYR A 91 -7.43 -8.76 -6.76
CA TYR A 91 -7.50 -10.20 -6.54
C TYR A 91 -7.32 -10.91 -7.89
N THR A 92 -6.43 -11.89 -7.92
CA THR A 92 -6.25 -12.78 -9.06
C THR A 92 -6.80 -14.16 -8.68
N ASP A 93 -7.80 -14.64 -9.40
CA ASP A 93 -8.15 -16.05 -9.40
C ASP A 93 -7.14 -16.81 -10.26
N PHE A 94 -6.26 -17.56 -9.62
CA PHE A 94 -5.16 -18.23 -10.33
C PHE A 94 -5.62 -19.38 -11.23
N ALA A 95 -6.83 -19.91 -11.02
CA ALA A 95 -7.41 -20.97 -11.84
C ALA A 95 -8.04 -20.42 -13.13
N THR A 96 -8.86 -19.37 -12.99
CA THR A 96 -9.61 -18.79 -14.11
C THR A 96 -8.91 -17.58 -14.74
N GLN A 97 -7.93 -17.02 -14.05
CA GLN A 97 -7.26 -15.78 -14.42
C GLN A 97 -8.16 -14.53 -14.36
N ALA A 98 -9.30 -14.62 -13.69
CA ALA A 98 -10.15 -13.46 -13.43
C ALA A 98 -9.45 -12.46 -12.49
N ARG A 99 -9.66 -11.16 -12.74
CA ARG A 99 -9.14 -10.05 -11.92
C ARG A 99 -10.30 -9.30 -11.31
N ILE A 100 -10.29 -9.20 -9.98
CA ILE A 100 -11.34 -8.50 -9.22
C ILE A 100 -10.66 -7.38 -8.42
N PRO A 101 -10.89 -6.10 -8.74
CA PRO A 101 -10.40 -5.00 -7.91
C PRO A 101 -10.92 -5.14 -6.47
N LYS A 102 -10.03 -5.07 -5.49
CA LYS A 102 -10.39 -5.08 -4.08
C LYS A 102 -10.85 -3.70 -3.64
N ARG A 103 -11.49 -3.58 -2.49
CA ARG A 103 -11.89 -2.28 -1.94
C ARG A 103 -10.70 -1.35 -1.69
N SER A 104 -9.53 -1.90 -1.34
CA SER A 104 -8.30 -1.12 -1.22
C SER A 104 -7.86 -0.46 -2.52
N ALA A 105 -8.16 -1.04 -3.69
CA ALA A 105 -7.87 -0.41 -4.98
C ALA A 105 -8.68 0.88 -5.17
N ALA A 106 -9.98 0.86 -4.83
CA ALA A 106 -10.84 2.04 -4.88
C ALA A 106 -10.35 3.11 -3.89
N PHE A 107 -10.06 2.71 -2.64
CA PHE A 107 -9.50 3.61 -1.62
C PHE A 107 -8.22 4.29 -2.12
N TYR A 108 -7.27 3.51 -2.64
CA TYR A 108 -5.99 4.08 -3.09
C TYR A 108 -6.14 4.96 -4.34
N SER A 109 -7.08 4.62 -5.24
CA SER A 109 -7.44 5.48 -6.38
C SER A 109 -7.96 6.85 -5.91
N ASP A 110 -8.82 6.87 -4.89
CA ASP A 110 -9.33 8.11 -4.31
C ASP A 110 -8.23 8.93 -3.65
N VAL A 111 -7.30 8.30 -2.93
CA VAL A 111 -6.12 8.96 -2.36
C VAL A 111 -5.27 9.60 -3.45
N ILE A 112 -5.03 8.90 -4.56
CA ILE A 112 -4.28 9.44 -5.71
C ILE A 112 -5.00 10.64 -6.32
N ALA A 113 -6.30 10.53 -6.55
CA ALA A 113 -7.08 11.59 -7.17
C ALA A 113 -7.10 12.89 -6.33
N ARG A 114 -7.10 12.75 -5.00
CA ARG A 114 -7.12 13.87 -4.04
C ARG A 114 -5.72 14.30 -3.61
N ASN A 115 -4.70 13.51 -3.92
CA ASN A 115 -3.34 13.64 -3.39
C ASN A 115 -3.31 13.74 -1.86
N GLY A 116 -4.12 12.93 -1.18
CA GLY A 116 -4.22 12.96 0.28
C GLY A 116 -5.19 11.94 0.87
N VAL A 117 -5.09 11.75 2.17
CA VAL A 117 -6.05 11.00 2.99
C VAL A 117 -6.94 11.99 3.76
N ASP A 118 -8.20 11.59 4.01
CA ASP A 118 -9.12 12.44 4.78
C ASP A 118 -8.60 12.70 6.21
N ALA A 119 -8.99 13.84 6.77
CA ALA A 119 -8.60 14.26 8.12
C ALA A 119 -9.20 13.37 9.20
#